data_ccc13c76f7e4e6133a43bd0330b0bff9
#
_entry.id   ccc13c76f7e4e6133a43bd0330b0bff9
#
_cell.length_a   1.000
_cell.length_b   1.000
_cell.length_c   1.000
_cell.angle_alpha   90.00
_cell.angle_beta   90.00
_cell.angle_gamma   90.00
#
_symmetry.space_group_name_H-M   'P 1'
#
loop_
_entity.id
_entity.type
_entity.pdbx_description
1 polymer ?
#
loop_
_entity_poly.entity_id
_entity_poly.type
_entity_poly.pdbx_seq_one_letter_code
_entity_poly.pdbx_strand_id
1 'polypeptide(L)'
;MNSFEELVWSTGASWQMSVFLPFVILLFLGLITTYFLFRKVGTKIQKRALIGIIGLLPAALYFAFFPIYHSDLKNDYRKLNLNQYSIPNQSSLEVMTLPNCPYCIESIAAIARLKKRNPKLKIQFKILSSNKHGGHVASLLKKSQINYSFVNNTKNMKKITGGSFPSFAFYKKGQSSIMTWDNNTFGSCALDYIESN
;
A
#
# COMPACT_ATOMS: atom_id res chain seq x y z
N MET A 1 2.64 -7.11 1.66
CA MET A 1 1.45 -7.96 1.85
C MET A 1 1.91 -9.39 2.06
N ASN A 2 1.55 -10.02 3.16
CA ASN A 2 1.87 -11.42 3.44
C ASN A 2 0.82 -12.37 2.86
N SER A 3 1.06 -13.70 2.95
CA SER A 3 0.16 -14.71 2.36
C SER A 3 -1.27 -14.68 2.94
N PHE A 4 -1.41 -14.29 4.22
CA PHE A 4 -2.72 -14.19 4.86
C PHE A 4 -3.50 -12.97 4.39
N GLU A 5 -2.85 -11.81 4.29
CA GLU A 5 -3.44 -10.61 3.68
C GLU A 5 -3.81 -10.85 2.22
N GLU A 6 -2.97 -11.59 1.47
CA GLU A 6 -3.24 -11.96 0.09
C GLU A 6 -4.46 -12.88 -0.05
N LEU A 7 -4.64 -13.81 0.89
CA LEU A 7 -5.83 -14.65 0.94
C LEU A 7 -7.09 -13.80 1.17
N VAL A 8 -7.08 -12.90 2.15
CA VAL A 8 -8.22 -11.99 2.42
C VAL A 8 -8.49 -11.09 1.21
N TRP A 9 -7.44 -10.51 0.62
CA TRP A 9 -7.56 -9.68 -0.55
C TRP A 9 -8.14 -10.44 -1.76
N SER A 10 -7.82 -11.72 -1.94
CA SER A 10 -8.33 -12.57 -3.03
C SER A 10 -9.84 -12.82 -2.95
N THR A 11 -10.46 -12.67 -1.78
CA THR A 11 -11.92 -12.77 -1.61
C THR A 11 -12.69 -11.53 -2.08
N GLY A 12 -11.99 -10.50 -2.55
CA GLY A 12 -12.59 -9.22 -2.96
C GLY A 12 -12.70 -8.19 -1.84
N ALA A 13 -12.10 -8.44 -0.68
CA ALA A 13 -12.04 -7.47 0.41
C ALA A 13 -11.25 -6.22 0.00
N SER A 14 -11.53 -5.07 0.63
CA SER A 14 -10.76 -3.85 0.42
C SER A 14 -9.29 -4.04 0.84
N TRP A 15 -8.41 -3.18 0.35
CA TRP A 15 -6.99 -3.22 0.73
C TRP A 15 -6.80 -3.01 2.23
N GLN A 16 -7.54 -2.07 2.80
CA GLN A 16 -7.53 -1.80 4.22
C GLN A 16 -8.02 -3.02 5.03
N MET A 17 -9.13 -3.63 4.63
CA MET A 17 -9.62 -4.83 5.31
C MET A 17 -8.64 -6.00 5.22
N SER A 18 -7.93 -6.17 4.12
CA SER A 18 -6.94 -7.25 3.99
C SER A 18 -5.76 -7.09 4.95
N VAL A 19 -5.40 -5.85 5.34
CA VAL A 19 -4.38 -5.59 6.36
C VAL A 19 -4.91 -5.85 7.78
N PHE A 20 -6.14 -5.43 8.09
CA PHE A 20 -6.68 -5.48 9.46
C PHE A 20 -7.28 -6.84 9.84
N LEU A 21 -7.95 -7.51 8.91
CA LEU A 21 -8.72 -8.71 9.21
C LEU A 21 -7.87 -9.87 9.79
N PRO A 22 -6.65 -10.15 9.30
CA PRO A 22 -5.77 -11.15 9.90
C PRO A 22 -5.49 -10.88 11.38
N PHE A 23 -5.21 -9.62 11.72
CA PHE A 23 -4.97 -9.22 13.11
C PHE A 23 -6.20 -9.43 13.99
N VAL A 24 -7.38 -9.01 13.52
CA VAL A 24 -8.65 -9.19 14.25
C VAL A 24 -8.96 -10.67 14.46
N ILE A 25 -8.78 -11.51 13.46
CA ILE A 25 -9.00 -12.97 13.56
C ILE A 25 -8.07 -13.57 14.62
N LEU A 26 -6.79 -13.25 14.60
CA LEU A 26 -5.82 -13.77 15.58
C LEU A 26 -6.14 -13.30 16.99
N LEU A 27 -6.58 -12.05 17.15
CA LEU A 27 -7.02 -11.52 18.44
C LEU A 27 -8.24 -12.29 18.97
N PHE A 28 -9.26 -12.52 18.15
CA PHE A 28 -10.45 -13.28 18.55
C PHE A 28 -10.12 -14.74 18.90
N LEU A 29 -9.31 -15.41 18.10
CA LEU A 29 -8.85 -16.77 18.39
C LEU A 29 -8.08 -16.83 19.72
N GLY A 30 -7.22 -15.85 19.97
CA GLY A 30 -6.50 -15.71 21.24
C GLY A 30 -7.44 -15.53 22.44
N LEU A 31 -8.47 -14.68 22.32
CA LEU A 31 -9.47 -14.46 23.36
C LEU A 31 -10.31 -15.71 23.62
N ILE A 32 -10.74 -16.41 22.58
CA ILE A 32 -11.49 -17.67 22.70
C ILE A 32 -10.65 -18.73 23.41
N THR A 33 -9.40 -18.90 23.01
CA THR A 33 -8.46 -19.82 23.60
C THR A 33 -8.26 -19.50 25.09
N THR A 34 -8.04 -18.23 25.41
CA THR A 34 -7.92 -17.73 26.80
C THR A 34 -9.16 -18.06 27.63
N TYR A 35 -10.36 -17.82 27.07
CA TYR A 35 -11.63 -18.13 27.76
C TYR A 35 -11.77 -19.62 28.10
N PHE A 36 -11.49 -20.52 27.14
CA PHE A 36 -11.56 -21.95 27.38
C PHE A 36 -10.52 -22.44 28.40
N LEU A 37 -9.32 -21.91 28.38
CA LEU A 37 -8.25 -22.23 29.32
C LEU A 37 -8.60 -21.74 30.75
N PHE A 38 -9.19 -20.55 30.87
CA PHE A 38 -9.64 -20.05 32.18
C PHE A 38 -10.69 -20.92 32.85
N ARG A 39 -11.58 -21.56 32.08
CA ARG A 39 -12.58 -22.49 32.66
C ARG A 39 -11.95 -23.76 33.24
N LYS A 40 -10.79 -24.18 32.72
CA LYS A 40 -10.09 -25.40 33.17
C LYS A 40 -9.08 -25.18 34.29
N VAL A 41 -8.57 -23.96 34.45
CA VAL A 41 -7.50 -23.62 35.38
C VAL A 41 -8.11 -22.90 36.60
N GLY A 42 -7.91 -23.45 37.80
CA GLY A 42 -8.43 -22.89 39.06
C GLY A 42 -7.96 -21.44 39.35
N THR A 43 -8.40 -20.88 40.46
CA THR A 43 -8.41 -19.46 40.82
C THR A 43 -7.07 -18.77 41.08
N LYS A 44 -5.91 -19.41 40.90
CA LYS A 44 -4.60 -18.80 41.15
C LYS A 44 -4.31 -17.70 40.14
N ILE A 45 -4.16 -16.44 40.60
CA ILE A 45 -3.95 -15.22 39.82
C ILE A 45 -2.78 -15.33 38.83
N GLN A 46 -1.66 -15.93 39.25
CA GLN A 46 -0.48 -16.10 38.38
C GLN A 46 -0.77 -16.97 37.14
N LYS A 47 -1.56 -18.05 37.30
CA LYS A 47 -1.95 -18.91 36.18
C LYS A 47 -2.88 -18.17 35.19
N ARG A 48 -3.78 -17.33 35.72
CA ARG A 48 -4.66 -16.49 34.84
C ARG A 48 -3.90 -15.47 34.04
N ALA A 49 -2.92 -14.80 34.66
CA ALA A 49 -2.06 -13.83 33.94
C ALA A 49 -1.27 -14.53 32.82
N LEU A 50 -0.68 -15.70 33.08
CA LEU A 50 0.05 -16.47 32.08
C LEU A 50 -0.83 -16.89 30.89
N ILE A 51 -2.06 -17.34 31.15
CA ILE A 51 -3.00 -17.74 30.12
C ILE A 51 -3.39 -16.52 29.26
N GLY A 52 -3.59 -15.35 29.87
CA GLY A 52 -3.87 -14.10 29.13
C GLY A 52 -2.72 -13.73 28.19
N ILE A 53 -1.49 -13.83 28.67
CA ILE A 53 -0.29 -13.58 27.85
C ILE A 53 -0.22 -14.55 26.67
N ILE A 54 -0.41 -15.86 26.91
CA ILE A 54 -0.37 -16.90 25.87
C ILE A 54 -1.46 -16.65 24.81
N GLY A 55 -2.66 -16.24 25.24
CA GLY A 55 -3.75 -15.97 24.31
C GLY A 55 -3.53 -14.75 23.41
N LEU A 56 -2.86 -13.71 23.90
CA LEU A 56 -2.56 -12.51 23.13
C LEU A 56 -1.27 -12.64 22.30
N LEU A 57 -0.40 -13.59 22.62
CA LEU A 57 0.90 -13.77 21.98
C LEU A 57 0.81 -13.89 20.44
N PRO A 58 -0.10 -14.67 19.83
CA PRO A 58 -0.17 -14.78 18.37
C PRO A 58 -0.46 -13.45 17.70
N ALA A 59 -1.38 -12.64 18.23
CA ALA A 59 -1.70 -11.32 17.70
C ALA A 59 -0.54 -10.34 17.89
N ALA A 60 0.14 -10.38 19.03
CA ALA A 60 1.31 -9.54 19.29
C ALA A 60 2.48 -9.89 18.36
N LEU A 61 2.77 -11.18 18.15
CA LEU A 61 3.79 -11.63 17.20
C LEU A 61 3.43 -11.22 15.76
N TYR A 62 2.18 -11.42 15.37
CA TYR A 62 1.74 -10.99 14.02
C TYR A 62 1.95 -9.49 13.81
N PHE A 63 1.56 -8.66 14.80
CA PHE A 63 1.77 -7.22 14.74
C PHE A 63 3.27 -6.83 14.71
N ALA A 64 4.12 -7.55 15.41
CA ALA A 64 5.57 -7.30 15.40
C ALA A 64 6.21 -7.58 14.03
N PHE A 65 5.74 -8.61 13.31
CA PHE A 65 6.25 -8.95 11.98
C PHE A 65 5.57 -8.19 10.84
N PHE A 66 4.30 -7.81 11.02
CA PHE A 66 3.46 -7.12 10.02
C PHE A 66 2.80 -5.89 10.65
N PRO A 67 3.57 -4.84 10.90
CA PRO A 67 3.05 -3.64 11.55
C PRO A 67 2.05 -2.92 10.63
N ILE A 68 1.02 -2.36 11.25
CA ILE A 68 0.07 -1.47 10.58
C ILE A 68 0.68 -0.08 10.55
N TYR A 69 0.83 0.49 9.38
CA TYR A 69 1.40 1.82 9.19
C TYR A 69 0.33 2.92 9.20
N HIS A 70 0.75 4.17 9.39
CA HIS A 70 -0.16 5.32 9.35
C HIS A 70 -0.93 5.43 8.03
N SER A 71 -0.28 5.11 6.92
CA SER A 71 -0.87 5.07 5.57
C SER A 71 -1.97 4.00 5.39
N ASP A 72 -2.05 3.01 6.29
CA ASP A 72 -3.13 2.02 6.31
C ASP A 72 -4.33 2.48 7.14
N LEU A 73 -4.13 3.48 8.01
CA LEU A 73 -5.17 4.05 8.87
C LEU A 73 -5.80 5.29 8.26
N LYS A 74 -5.03 6.08 7.52
CA LYS A 74 -5.44 7.38 7.02
C LYS A 74 -4.94 7.63 5.59
N ASN A 75 -5.83 8.20 4.78
CA ASN A 75 -5.52 8.57 3.40
C ASN A 75 -5.01 10.03 3.34
N ASP A 76 -3.73 10.22 3.66
CA ASP A 76 -3.10 11.54 3.64
C ASP A 76 -2.50 11.83 2.26
N TYR A 77 -3.22 12.57 1.45
CA TYR A 77 -2.73 13.04 0.14
C TYR A 77 -2.55 14.55 0.09
N ARG A 78 -1.65 14.99 -0.78
CA ARG A 78 -1.53 16.41 -1.17
C ARG A 78 -2.35 16.64 -2.43
N LYS A 79 -3.15 17.69 -2.44
CA LYS A 79 -3.91 18.12 -3.62
C LYS A 79 -3.15 19.21 -4.35
N LEU A 80 -2.82 18.95 -5.63
CA LEU A 80 -2.15 19.90 -6.50
C LEU A 80 -3.13 20.39 -7.57
N ASN A 81 -3.35 21.68 -7.65
CA ASN A 81 -4.15 22.28 -8.72
C ASN A 81 -3.29 22.44 -9.98
N LEU A 82 -3.77 21.94 -11.08
CA LEU A 82 -3.09 21.96 -12.37
C LEU A 82 -3.77 22.96 -13.29
N ASN A 83 -3.50 24.24 -13.08
CA ASN A 83 -4.01 25.29 -13.99
C ASN A 83 -3.46 25.19 -15.42
N GLN A 84 -2.50 24.30 -15.70
CA GLN A 84 -1.80 24.14 -16.97
C GLN A 84 -1.97 22.76 -17.63
N TYR A 85 -2.75 21.84 -17.04
CA TYR A 85 -2.96 20.52 -17.62
C TYR A 85 -4.40 20.35 -18.09
N SER A 86 -4.58 19.68 -19.21
CA SER A 86 -5.90 19.29 -19.70
C SER A 86 -6.59 18.35 -18.71
N ILE A 87 -7.89 18.54 -18.52
CA ILE A 87 -8.71 17.65 -17.69
C ILE A 87 -8.63 16.24 -18.27
N PRO A 88 -8.24 15.21 -17.47
CA PRO A 88 -8.08 13.87 -18.00
C PRO A 88 -9.42 13.25 -18.37
N ASN A 89 -9.48 12.63 -19.55
CA ASN A 89 -10.66 11.89 -20.02
C ASN A 89 -10.79 10.51 -19.35
N GLN A 90 -9.74 10.03 -18.73
CA GLN A 90 -9.68 8.74 -18.04
C GLN A 90 -8.86 8.86 -16.76
N SER A 91 -9.29 8.15 -15.71
CA SER A 91 -8.49 8.07 -14.48
C SER A 91 -7.16 7.35 -14.74
N SER A 92 -6.07 7.90 -14.20
CA SER A 92 -4.73 7.32 -14.36
C SER A 92 -3.88 7.52 -13.12
N LEU A 93 -2.99 6.56 -12.89
CA LEU A 93 -1.99 6.58 -11.83
C LEU A 93 -0.59 6.66 -12.45
N GLU A 94 0.14 7.72 -12.12
CA GLU A 94 1.55 7.86 -12.48
C GLU A 94 2.41 7.62 -11.24
N VAL A 95 3.41 6.75 -11.37
CA VAL A 95 4.35 6.43 -10.29
C VAL A 95 5.72 6.95 -10.68
N MET A 96 6.21 7.94 -9.93
CA MET A 96 7.51 8.56 -10.18
C MET A 96 8.58 7.85 -9.37
N THR A 97 9.62 7.40 -10.05
CA THR A 97 10.65 6.52 -9.49
C THR A 97 12.05 6.91 -9.94
N LEU A 98 13.04 6.41 -9.19
CA LEU A 98 14.45 6.43 -9.58
C LEU A 98 14.91 5.03 -10.02
N PRO A 99 15.96 4.90 -10.87
CA PRO A 99 16.37 3.62 -11.48
C PRO A 99 16.68 2.48 -10.50
N ASN A 100 17.28 2.78 -9.36
CA ASN A 100 17.75 1.80 -8.37
C ASN A 100 17.22 2.09 -6.96
N CYS A 101 16.04 2.68 -6.85
CA CYS A 101 15.41 3.03 -5.58
C CYS A 101 14.79 1.77 -4.93
N PRO A 102 15.22 1.34 -3.74
CA PRO A 102 14.69 0.14 -3.08
C PRO A 102 13.18 0.22 -2.81
N TYR A 103 12.70 1.33 -2.25
CA TYR A 103 11.28 1.55 -1.98
C TYR A 103 10.43 1.59 -3.27
N CYS A 104 11.02 2.04 -4.39
CA CYS A 104 10.35 2.01 -5.69
C CYS A 104 10.17 0.56 -6.18
N ILE A 105 11.13 -0.31 -5.88
CA ILE A 105 11.05 -1.74 -6.20
C ILE A 105 9.92 -2.40 -5.41
N GLU A 106 9.82 -2.14 -4.13
CA GLU A 106 8.78 -2.66 -3.25
C GLU A 106 7.38 -2.24 -3.70
N SER A 107 7.22 -0.99 -4.16
CA SER A 107 5.94 -0.48 -4.63
C SER A 107 5.41 -1.18 -5.90
N ILE A 108 6.30 -1.75 -6.74
CA ILE A 108 5.90 -2.41 -8.00
C ILE A 108 4.92 -3.56 -7.74
N ALA A 109 5.14 -4.34 -6.68
CA ALA A 109 4.26 -5.47 -6.34
C ALA A 109 2.84 -5.02 -5.98
N ALA A 110 2.70 -3.95 -5.19
CA ALA A 110 1.39 -3.39 -4.83
C ALA A 110 0.67 -2.83 -6.07
N ILE A 111 1.39 -2.10 -6.91
CA ILE A 111 0.84 -1.52 -8.15
C ILE A 111 0.47 -2.60 -9.18
N ALA A 112 1.24 -3.68 -9.27
CA ALA A 112 0.89 -4.82 -10.13
C ALA A 112 -0.43 -5.49 -9.71
N ARG A 113 -0.66 -5.63 -8.39
CA ARG A 113 -1.93 -6.12 -7.85
C ARG A 113 -3.07 -5.15 -8.14
N LEU A 114 -2.88 -3.85 -7.92
CA LEU A 114 -3.88 -2.84 -8.26
C LEU A 114 -4.28 -2.92 -9.74
N LYS A 115 -3.30 -3.06 -10.65
CA LYS A 115 -3.55 -3.24 -12.09
C LYS A 115 -4.36 -4.49 -12.38
N LYS A 116 -4.09 -5.60 -11.68
CA LYS A 116 -4.83 -6.87 -11.83
C LYS A 116 -6.29 -6.73 -11.40
N ARG A 117 -6.57 -6.02 -10.30
CA ARG A 117 -7.94 -5.76 -9.80
C ARG A 117 -8.67 -4.72 -10.62
N ASN A 118 -7.97 -3.68 -11.08
CA ASN A 118 -8.55 -2.60 -11.89
C ASN A 118 -7.83 -2.50 -13.25
N PRO A 119 -8.14 -3.39 -14.21
CA PRO A 119 -7.47 -3.42 -15.51
C PRO A 119 -7.79 -2.18 -16.38
N LYS A 120 -8.88 -1.47 -16.08
CA LYS A 120 -9.26 -0.23 -16.77
C LYS A 120 -8.43 0.98 -16.32
N LEU A 121 -7.82 0.92 -15.15
CA LEU A 121 -6.97 2.00 -14.65
C LEU A 121 -5.68 2.07 -15.47
N LYS A 122 -5.42 3.22 -16.06
CA LYS A 122 -4.16 3.46 -16.77
C LYS A 122 -3.05 3.70 -15.74
N ILE A 123 -2.09 2.78 -15.68
CA ILE A 123 -0.94 2.88 -14.79
C ILE A 123 0.33 3.07 -15.60
N GLN A 124 1.14 4.07 -15.24
CA GLN A 124 2.40 4.36 -15.90
C GLN A 124 3.48 4.73 -14.88
N PHE A 125 4.64 4.07 -14.98
CA PHE A 125 5.83 4.48 -14.24
C PHE A 125 6.63 5.51 -15.02
N LYS A 126 7.11 6.54 -14.32
CA LYS A 126 8.01 7.55 -14.84
C LYS A 126 9.35 7.45 -14.12
N ILE A 127 10.35 6.92 -14.82
CA ILE A 127 11.69 6.74 -14.28
C ILE A 127 12.50 7.99 -14.56
N LEU A 128 12.93 8.69 -13.51
CA LEU A 128 13.80 9.84 -13.62
C LEU A 128 15.23 9.40 -13.92
N SER A 129 15.64 9.52 -15.17
CA SER A 129 16.97 9.14 -15.64
C SER A 129 17.41 9.97 -16.83
N SER A 130 18.57 10.60 -16.73
CA SER A 130 19.19 11.35 -17.85
C SER A 130 19.66 10.46 -19.00
N ASN A 131 20.12 9.24 -18.67
CA ASN A 131 20.78 8.32 -19.61
C ASN A 131 19.85 7.22 -20.15
N LYS A 132 18.54 7.29 -19.91
CA LYS A 132 17.56 6.25 -20.25
C LYS A 132 17.88 4.86 -19.67
N HIS A 133 18.75 4.80 -18.65
CA HIS A 133 19.04 3.58 -17.92
C HIS A 133 18.05 3.44 -16.76
N GLY A 134 17.17 2.46 -16.85
CA GLY A 134 16.13 2.22 -15.86
C GLY A 134 16.57 1.37 -14.66
N GLY A 135 17.80 0.86 -14.69
CA GLY A 135 18.33 0.01 -13.62
C GLY A 135 17.43 -1.19 -13.32
N HIS A 136 17.40 -1.57 -12.06
CA HIS A 136 16.61 -2.71 -11.59
C HIS A 136 15.08 -2.46 -11.67
N VAL A 137 14.64 -1.22 -11.47
CA VAL A 137 13.22 -0.83 -11.56
C VAL A 137 12.66 -1.13 -12.95
N ALA A 138 13.37 -0.74 -14.04
CA ALA A 138 12.89 -0.99 -15.40
C ALA A 138 12.80 -2.48 -15.74
N SER A 139 13.74 -3.29 -15.27
CA SER A 139 13.72 -4.74 -15.48
C SER A 139 12.50 -5.41 -14.82
N LEU A 140 12.16 -5.00 -13.59
CA LEU A 140 11.01 -5.51 -12.87
C LEU A 140 9.68 -5.04 -13.49
N LEU A 141 9.59 -3.78 -13.93
CA LEU A 141 8.41 -3.26 -14.62
C LEU A 141 8.14 -4.01 -15.92
N LYS A 142 9.19 -4.32 -16.69
CA LYS A 142 9.10 -5.15 -17.90
C LYS A 142 8.58 -6.55 -17.57
N LYS A 143 9.09 -7.19 -16.52
CA LYS A 143 8.64 -8.51 -16.04
C LYS A 143 7.17 -8.49 -15.61
N SER A 144 6.73 -7.41 -14.96
CA SER A 144 5.35 -7.22 -14.49
C SER A 144 4.40 -6.68 -15.56
N GLN A 145 4.86 -6.48 -16.79
CA GLN A 145 4.08 -5.93 -17.92
C GLN A 145 3.42 -4.58 -17.59
N ILE A 146 4.13 -3.75 -16.82
CA ILE A 146 3.68 -2.39 -16.45
C ILE A 146 4.37 -1.39 -17.37
N ASN A 147 3.60 -0.47 -17.93
CA ASN A 147 4.12 0.57 -18.81
C ASN A 147 5.03 1.53 -18.05
N TYR A 148 6.16 1.89 -18.65
CA TYR A 148 7.06 2.90 -18.10
C TYR A 148 7.65 3.80 -19.19
N SER A 149 8.10 4.97 -18.79
CA SER A 149 8.82 5.91 -19.65
C SER A 149 9.95 6.59 -18.86
N PHE A 150 10.98 7.05 -19.59
CA PHE A 150 12.05 7.84 -19.01
C PHE A 150 11.71 9.32 -19.08
N VAL A 151 12.01 10.06 -18.01
CA VAL A 151 11.73 11.49 -17.92
C VAL A 151 12.97 12.22 -17.46
N ASN A 152 13.36 13.26 -18.19
CA ASN A 152 14.51 14.11 -17.87
C ASN A 152 14.11 15.43 -17.20
N ASN A 153 12.81 15.76 -17.16
CA ASN A 153 12.33 17.04 -16.64
C ASN A 153 12.22 17.03 -15.12
N THR A 154 13.26 17.54 -14.46
CA THR A 154 13.34 17.58 -12.99
C THR A 154 12.42 18.62 -12.34
N LYS A 155 12.14 19.76 -12.99
CA LYS A 155 11.33 20.84 -12.38
C LYS A 155 9.88 20.43 -12.12
N ASN A 156 9.20 19.90 -13.16
CA ASN A 156 7.81 19.46 -13.00
C ASN A 156 7.68 18.25 -12.10
N MET A 157 8.62 17.30 -12.16
CA MET A 157 8.63 16.17 -11.24
C MET A 157 8.84 16.61 -9.80
N LYS A 158 9.76 17.51 -9.52
CA LYS A 158 10.00 18.03 -8.15
C LYS A 158 8.72 18.65 -7.56
N LYS A 159 7.92 19.37 -8.35
CA LYS A 159 6.63 19.94 -7.90
C LYS A 159 5.64 18.84 -7.50
N ILE A 160 5.56 17.76 -8.26
CA ILE A 160 4.64 16.64 -8.01
C ILE A 160 5.15 15.77 -6.86
N THR A 161 6.42 15.40 -6.86
CA THR A 161 7.01 14.47 -5.89
C THR A 161 7.33 15.13 -4.55
N GLY A 162 7.54 16.45 -4.52
CA GLY A 162 8.09 17.12 -3.35
C GLY A 162 9.53 16.67 -3.00
N GLY A 163 10.20 15.93 -3.93
CA GLY A 163 11.54 15.39 -3.73
C GLY A 163 11.59 13.98 -3.14
N SER A 164 10.45 13.35 -2.85
CA SER A 164 10.37 11.98 -2.33
C SER A 164 10.13 10.95 -3.43
N PHE A 165 10.74 9.75 -3.32
CA PHE A 165 10.56 8.63 -4.24
C PHE A 165 10.39 7.30 -3.48
N PRO A 166 9.45 6.44 -3.93
CA PRO A 166 8.45 6.66 -4.97
C PRO A 166 7.45 7.74 -4.59
N SER A 167 6.87 8.39 -5.61
CA SER A 167 5.70 9.26 -5.45
C SER A 167 4.61 8.83 -6.41
N PHE A 168 3.39 8.89 -5.94
CA PHE A 168 2.21 8.42 -6.64
C PHE A 168 1.31 9.61 -6.95
N ALA A 169 0.97 9.80 -8.21
CA ALA A 169 0.10 10.88 -8.66
C ALA A 169 -1.14 10.29 -9.33
N PHE A 170 -2.29 10.50 -8.73
CA PHE A 170 -3.57 10.04 -9.26
C PHE A 170 -4.32 11.19 -9.92
N TYR A 171 -4.63 10.99 -11.18
CA TYR A 171 -5.42 11.88 -12.02
C TYR A 171 -6.82 11.29 -12.12
N LYS A 172 -7.78 11.89 -11.45
CA LYS A 172 -9.17 11.44 -11.53
C LYS A 172 -9.85 12.03 -12.76
N LYS A 173 -10.59 11.20 -13.50
CA LYS A 173 -11.39 11.64 -14.65
C LYS A 173 -12.27 12.83 -14.30
N GLY A 174 -12.26 13.87 -15.15
CA GLY A 174 -13.09 15.06 -14.99
C GLY A 174 -12.63 16.03 -13.90
N GLN A 175 -11.49 15.80 -13.23
CA GLN A 175 -10.96 16.73 -12.21
C GLN A 175 -9.71 17.44 -12.68
N SER A 176 -9.59 18.73 -12.37
CA SER A 176 -8.42 19.56 -12.66
C SER A 176 -7.33 19.49 -11.60
N SER A 177 -7.51 18.66 -10.59
CA SER A 177 -6.54 18.49 -9.50
C SER A 177 -5.95 17.08 -9.49
N ILE A 178 -4.67 17.01 -9.13
CA ILE A 178 -3.95 15.74 -8.93
C ILE A 178 -3.90 15.47 -7.42
N MET A 179 -4.12 14.23 -7.03
CA MET A 179 -3.83 13.74 -5.69
C MET A 179 -2.48 13.05 -5.69
N THR A 180 -1.63 13.43 -4.75
CA THR A 180 -0.27 12.88 -4.67
C THR A 180 0.02 12.33 -3.28
N TRP A 181 0.64 11.16 -3.26
CA TRP A 181 1.19 10.50 -2.08
C TRP A 181 2.69 10.33 -2.25
N ASP A 182 3.42 10.34 -1.16
CA ASP A 182 4.80 9.88 -1.09
C ASP A 182 4.87 8.45 -0.53
N ASN A 183 6.07 7.93 -0.38
CA ASN A 183 6.27 6.57 0.14
C ASN A 183 5.67 6.34 1.54
N ASN A 184 5.60 7.35 2.39
CA ASN A 184 5.12 7.22 3.77
C ASN A 184 3.60 7.32 3.87
N THR A 185 2.96 7.96 2.90
CA THR A 185 1.52 8.22 2.88
C THR A 185 0.75 7.31 1.92
N PHE A 186 1.46 6.58 1.04
CA PHE A 186 0.87 5.62 0.11
C PHE A 186 0.74 4.24 0.75
N GLY A 187 -0.46 3.88 1.17
CA GLY A 187 -0.78 2.59 1.78
C GLY A 187 -2.12 2.03 1.32
N SER A 188 -2.69 1.14 2.10
CA SER A 188 -3.96 0.48 1.78
C SER A 188 -5.13 1.46 1.60
N CYS A 189 -5.19 2.53 2.40
CA CYS A 189 -6.19 3.59 2.24
C CYS A 189 -6.09 4.31 0.89
N ALA A 190 -4.88 4.59 0.41
CA ALA A 190 -4.67 5.21 -0.90
C ALA A 190 -5.07 4.27 -2.04
N LEU A 191 -4.75 2.97 -1.92
CA LEU A 191 -5.13 1.95 -2.89
C LEU A 191 -6.64 1.78 -2.98
N ASP A 192 -7.35 1.71 -1.84
CA ASP A 192 -8.82 1.67 -1.81
C ASP A 192 -9.44 2.93 -2.43
N TYR A 193 -8.87 4.10 -2.15
CA TYR A 193 -9.32 5.35 -2.73
C TYR A 193 -9.17 5.37 -4.25
N ILE A 194 -8.02 4.92 -4.78
CA ILE A 194 -7.75 4.87 -6.23
C ILE A 194 -8.69 3.85 -6.91
N GLU A 195 -8.95 2.72 -6.26
CA GLU A 195 -9.78 1.65 -6.81
C GLU A 195 -11.26 2.06 -6.87
N SER A 196 -11.74 2.87 -5.92
CA SER A 196 -13.13 3.33 -5.85
C SER A 196 -13.44 4.52 -6.78
N ASN A 197 -12.43 5.13 -7.46
CA ASN A 197 -12.55 6.35 -8.26
C ASN A 197 -11.99 6.21 -9.68
#